data_b59d75ed61cca7c12a4c8e8d892cd3ad
#
_entry.id   b59d75ed61cca7c12a4c8e8d892cd3ad
#
_cell.length_a   1.000
_cell.length_b   1.000
_cell.length_c   1.000
_cell.angle_alpha   90.00
_cell.angle_beta   90.00
_cell.angle_gamma   90.00
#
_symmetry.space_group_name_H-M   'P 1'
#
loop_
_entity.id
_entity.type
_entity.pdbx_description
1 polymer ?
#
loop_
_entity_poly.entity_id
_entity_poly.type
_entity_poly.pdbx_seq_one_letter_code
_entity_poly.pdbx_strand_id
1 'polypeptide(L)'
;LIENLTDGDITFCDHSDFTDLCRGGHIPNTGIIKAIKIMSVAGAYWRGNENNPQLTRVYGISFPKQKDLTEYLELIEEAKKRDHRKLGKELELFAFSAKVGQGLPLWLPKGAALRERLENFLKKAQKKAGYEMVITPHIGQKELYVTSGHYEKYGEDSFQAIHTPKENEEFMLKPMNCPH
;
A
#
# COMPACT_ATOMS: atom_id res chain seq x y z
N LEU A 1 -18.44 14.67 -18.07
CA LEU A 1 -17.07 14.73 -17.53
C LEU A 1 -16.53 16.17 -17.61
N ILE A 2 -16.59 16.80 -18.76
CA ILE A 2 -16.07 18.16 -19.02
C ILE A 2 -16.75 19.19 -18.11
N GLU A 3 -18.06 19.10 -17.92
CA GLU A 3 -18.86 19.99 -17.07
C GLU A 3 -18.44 20.01 -15.59
N ASN A 4 -17.70 18.99 -15.14
CA ASN A 4 -17.21 18.87 -13.76
C ASN A 4 -15.72 19.20 -13.62
N LEU A 5 -15.07 19.71 -14.66
CA LEU A 5 -13.68 20.14 -14.60
C LEU A 5 -13.62 21.64 -14.31
N THR A 6 -12.84 21.99 -13.30
CA THR A 6 -12.67 23.38 -12.82
C THR A 6 -11.39 24.05 -13.34
N ASP A 7 -10.52 23.31 -14.01
CA ASP A 7 -9.22 23.79 -14.48
C ASP A 7 -9.29 24.28 -15.93
N GLY A 8 -8.56 25.35 -16.23
CA GLY A 8 -8.68 26.15 -17.43
C GLY A 8 -8.29 25.48 -18.74
N ASP A 9 -7.38 24.52 -18.74
CA ASP A 9 -6.91 23.87 -19.98
C ASP A 9 -7.35 22.40 -20.05
N ILE A 10 -8.32 22.15 -20.93
CA ILE A 10 -8.78 20.80 -21.24
C ILE A 10 -8.09 20.35 -22.52
N THR A 11 -7.32 19.27 -22.43
CA THR A 11 -6.62 18.67 -23.55
C THR A 11 -7.19 17.32 -23.93
N PHE A 12 -7.13 17.00 -25.21
CA PHE A 12 -7.59 15.73 -25.78
C PHE A 12 -6.43 14.97 -26.42
N CYS A 13 -6.54 13.67 -26.46
CA CYS A 13 -5.70 12.81 -27.27
C CYS A 13 -6.52 12.07 -28.30
N ASP A 14 -6.14 12.23 -29.55
CA ASP A 14 -6.74 11.51 -30.68
C ASP A 14 -5.89 10.29 -31.03
N HIS A 15 -6.54 9.15 -31.15
CA HIS A 15 -5.91 7.92 -31.58
C HIS A 15 -6.78 7.27 -32.67
N SER A 16 -6.50 7.59 -33.92
CA SER A 16 -7.35 7.24 -35.06
C SER A 16 -8.77 7.82 -34.90
N ASP A 17 -9.78 6.99 -34.77
CA ASP A 17 -11.18 7.31 -34.58
C ASP A 17 -11.62 7.42 -33.11
N PHE A 18 -10.67 7.28 -32.18
CA PHE A 18 -10.92 7.38 -30.73
C PHE A 18 -10.32 8.66 -30.17
N THR A 19 -11.14 9.47 -29.51
CA THR A 19 -10.74 10.70 -28.81
C THR A 19 -11.11 10.60 -27.35
N ASP A 20 -10.18 10.95 -26.46
CA ASP A 20 -10.44 10.99 -25.01
C ASP A 20 -9.68 12.13 -24.34
N LEU A 21 -10.15 12.50 -23.14
CA LEU A 21 -9.49 13.48 -22.28
C LEU A 21 -8.09 13.01 -21.88
N CYS A 22 -7.14 13.94 -21.89
CA CYS A 22 -5.76 13.64 -21.59
C CYS A 22 -5.05 14.79 -20.89
N ARG A 23 -4.04 14.46 -20.06
CA ARG A 23 -3.17 15.44 -19.41
C ARG A 23 -1.76 15.50 -20.02
N GLY A 24 -1.55 14.89 -21.18
CA GLY A 24 -0.26 14.86 -21.86
C GLY A 24 0.60 13.63 -21.53
N GLY A 25 1.85 13.62 -22.01
CA GLY A 25 2.79 12.52 -21.79
C GLY A 25 2.56 11.31 -22.68
N HIS A 26 2.29 11.52 -23.98
CA HIS A 26 2.07 10.45 -24.97
C HIS A 26 3.34 10.02 -25.67
N ILE A 27 3.40 8.74 -26.02
CA ILE A 27 4.40 8.23 -26.96
C ILE A 27 4.06 8.68 -28.39
N PRO A 28 5.06 8.89 -29.27
CA PRO A 28 4.84 9.37 -30.64
C PRO A 28 3.94 8.47 -31.49
N ASN A 29 4.03 7.17 -31.30
CA ASN A 29 3.12 6.18 -31.91
C ASN A 29 3.16 4.86 -31.15
N THR A 30 2.10 4.07 -31.27
CA THR A 30 1.99 2.76 -30.62
C THR A 30 2.84 1.66 -31.26
N GLY A 31 3.44 1.92 -32.41
CA GLY A 31 4.30 0.97 -33.12
C GLY A 31 5.57 0.57 -32.38
N ILE A 32 5.98 1.33 -31.36
CA ILE A 32 7.09 0.98 -30.47
C ILE A 32 6.73 -0.12 -29.47
N ILE A 33 5.45 -0.34 -29.20
CA ILE A 33 4.97 -1.41 -28.32
C ILE A 33 4.94 -2.71 -29.15
N LYS A 34 5.89 -3.60 -28.88
CA LYS A 34 6.00 -4.88 -29.61
C LYS A 34 5.40 -6.06 -28.84
N ALA A 35 5.18 -5.91 -27.56
CA ALA A 35 4.64 -6.94 -26.71
C ALA A 35 3.65 -6.36 -25.72
N ILE A 36 2.47 -6.97 -25.59
CA ILE A 36 1.43 -6.58 -24.64
C ILE A 36 0.80 -7.82 -24.02
N LYS A 37 0.45 -7.72 -22.75
CA LYS A 37 -0.30 -8.76 -22.02
C LYS A 37 -1.37 -8.12 -21.16
N ILE A 38 -2.62 -8.56 -21.32
CA ILE A 38 -3.69 -8.27 -20.37
C ILE A 38 -3.50 -9.18 -19.16
N MET A 39 -3.38 -8.59 -17.98
CA MET A 39 -3.09 -9.28 -16.73
C MET A 39 -4.36 -9.66 -15.97
N SER A 40 -5.30 -8.72 -15.88
CA SER A 40 -6.56 -8.95 -15.16
C SER A 40 -7.63 -7.94 -15.59
N VAL A 41 -8.87 -8.28 -15.26
CA VAL A 41 -10.05 -7.43 -15.41
C VAL A 41 -10.73 -7.37 -14.04
N ALA A 42 -11.13 -6.18 -13.59
CA ALA A 42 -11.80 -5.98 -12.31
C ALA A 42 -12.85 -4.89 -12.41
N GLY A 43 -13.88 -4.95 -11.57
CA GLY A 43 -14.80 -3.83 -11.36
C GLY A 43 -14.08 -2.69 -10.62
N ALA A 44 -14.44 -1.46 -10.94
CA ALA A 44 -13.95 -0.27 -10.23
C ALA A 44 -15.02 0.81 -10.25
N TYR A 45 -15.34 1.39 -9.09
CA TYR A 45 -16.24 2.52 -9.02
C TYR A 45 -15.55 3.78 -9.54
N TRP A 46 -16.30 4.60 -10.29
CA TRP A 46 -15.82 5.89 -10.78
C TRP A 46 -15.33 6.77 -9.62
N ARG A 47 -14.07 7.23 -9.71
CA ARG A 47 -13.40 8.02 -8.66
C ARG A 47 -13.32 7.33 -7.29
N GLY A 48 -13.40 6.00 -7.25
CA GLY A 48 -13.28 5.25 -6.00
C GLY A 48 -14.47 5.34 -5.05
N ASN A 49 -15.58 5.95 -5.48
CA ASN A 49 -16.78 6.11 -4.67
C ASN A 49 -17.83 5.07 -5.08
N GLU A 50 -18.27 4.25 -4.14
CA GLU A 50 -19.25 3.18 -4.34
C GLU A 50 -20.63 3.64 -4.79
N ASN A 51 -20.97 4.92 -4.56
CA ASN A 51 -22.21 5.54 -5.04
C ASN A 51 -22.14 5.94 -6.53
N ASN A 52 -20.97 5.92 -7.14
CA ASN A 52 -20.78 6.22 -8.55
C ASN A 52 -20.94 4.97 -9.43
N PRO A 53 -21.15 5.15 -10.75
CA PRO A 53 -21.23 4.04 -11.68
C PRO A 53 -20.02 3.10 -11.59
N GLN A 54 -20.30 1.80 -11.63
CA GLN A 54 -19.26 0.78 -11.70
C GLN A 54 -18.76 0.66 -13.14
N LEU A 55 -17.44 0.74 -13.29
CA LEU A 55 -16.72 0.61 -14.54
C LEU A 55 -15.94 -0.71 -14.56
N THR A 56 -15.54 -1.14 -15.76
CA THR A 56 -14.62 -2.25 -15.94
C THR A 56 -13.19 -1.72 -16.08
N ARG A 57 -12.31 -2.13 -15.17
CA ARG A 57 -10.89 -1.79 -15.23
C ARG A 57 -10.09 -2.95 -15.78
N VAL A 58 -9.37 -2.69 -16.88
CA VAL A 58 -8.49 -3.65 -17.51
C VAL A 58 -7.04 -3.31 -17.15
N TYR A 59 -6.34 -4.27 -16.55
CA TYR A 59 -4.92 -4.13 -16.22
C TYR A 59 -4.09 -4.83 -17.28
N GLY A 60 -3.11 -4.12 -17.81
CA GLY A 60 -2.20 -4.65 -18.80
C GLY A 60 -0.78 -4.12 -18.61
N ILE A 61 0.16 -4.82 -19.22
CA ILE A 61 1.56 -4.41 -19.30
C ILE A 61 2.03 -4.46 -20.75
N SER A 62 2.97 -3.61 -21.08
CA SER A 62 3.56 -3.56 -22.43
C SER A 62 5.07 -3.37 -22.36
N PHE A 63 5.76 -3.92 -23.36
CA PHE A 63 7.21 -3.82 -23.49
C PHE A 63 7.61 -3.56 -24.94
N PRO A 64 8.79 -2.95 -25.17
CA PRO A 64 9.33 -2.77 -26.52
C PRO A 64 9.73 -4.08 -27.20
N LYS A 65 10.01 -5.14 -26.41
CA LYS A 65 10.45 -6.45 -26.93
C LYS A 65 9.67 -7.57 -26.24
N GLN A 66 9.38 -8.62 -27.01
CA GLN A 66 8.73 -9.82 -26.50
C GLN A 66 9.55 -10.52 -25.40
N LYS A 67 10.88 -10.50 -25.53
CA LYS A 67 11.78 -11.08 -24.53
C LYS A 67 11.57 -10.44 -23.14
N ASP A 68 11.52 -9.12 -23.07
CA ASP A 68 11.35 -8.38 -21.82
C ASP A 68 10.00 -8.69 -21.15
N LEU A 69 8.94 -8.85 -21.97
CA LEU A 69 7.63 -9.31 -21.46
C LEU A 69 7.71 -10.71 -20.88
N THR A 70 8.39 -11.64 -21.56
CA THR A 70 8.53 -13.02 -21.08
C THR A 70 9.28 -13.07 -19.75
N GLU A 71 10.43 -12.40 -19.64
CA GLU A 71 11.22 -12.31 -18.43
C GLU A 71 10.41 -11.70 -17.26
N TYR A 72 9.62 -10.67 -17.54
CA TYR A 72 8.75 -10.06 -16.52
C TYR A 72 7.64 -11.00 -16.04
N LEU A 73 7.02 -11.76 -16.94
CA LEU A 73 6.00 -12.74 -16.57
C LEU A 73 6.58 -13.89 -15.74
N GLU A 74 7.79 -14.35 -16.07
CA GLU A 74 8.51 -15.35 -15.27
C GLU A 74 8.82 -14.81 -13.86
N LEU A 75 9.25 -13.54 -13.77
CA LEU A 75 9.48 -12.88 -12.48
C LEU A 75 8.21 -12.82 -11.62
N ILE A 76 7.05 -12.51 -12.23
CA ILE A 76 5.76 -12.51 -11.53
C ILE A 76 5.42 -13.90 -11.01
N GLU A 77 5.59 -14.94 -11.82
CA GLU A 77 5.32 -16.31 -11.38
C GLU A 77 6.25 -16.75 -10.23
N GLU A 78 7.53 -16.37 -10.30
CA GLU A 78 8.45 -16.58 -9.18
C GLU A 78 8.06 -15.81 -7.92
N ALA A 79 7.59 -14.56 -8.07
CA ALA A 79 7.10 -13.77 -6.95
C ALA A 79 5.88 -14.40 -6.27
N LYS A 80 4.95 -14.98 -7.04
CA LYS A 80 3.79 -15.69 -6.50
C LYS A 80 4.19 -16.91 -5.65
N LYS A 81 5.22 -17.64 -6.06
CA LYS A 81 5.75 -18.76 -5.26
C LYS A 81 6.31 -18.34 -3.92
N ARG A 82 6.79 -17.08 -3.83
CA ARG A 82 7.39 -16.47 -2.64
C ARG A 82 6.42 -15.60 -1.83
N ASP A 83 5.12 -15.68 -2.10
CA ASP A 83 4.11 -14.95 -1.33
C ASP A 83 4.21 -15.31 0.16
N HIS A 84 4.41 -14.30 1.00
CA HIS A 84 4.58 -14.47 2.45
C HIS A 84 3.37 -15.13 3.12
N ARG A 85 2.17 -14.95 2.60
CA ARG A 85 0.94 -15.58 3.12
C ARG A 85 0.97 -17.10 2.90
N LYS A 86 1.47 -17.53 1.74
CA LYS A 86 1.68 -18.93 1.41
C LYS A 86 2.81 -19.52 2.23
N LEU A 87 4.00 -18.92 2.14
CA LEU A 87 5.18 -19.40 2.84
C LEU A 87 5.03 -19.34 4.36
N GLY A 88 4.38 -18.30 4.88
CA GLY A 88 4.11 -18.15 6.30
C GLY A 88 3.28 -19.30 6.87
N LYS A 89 2.28 -19.76 6.12
CA LYS A 89 1.45 -20.91 6.48
C LYS A 89 2.22 -22.23 6.32
N GLU A 90 2.86 -22.45 5.17
CA GLU A 90 3.58 -23.69 4.87
C GLU A 90 4.77 -23.93 5.82
N LEU A 91 5.48 -22.88 6.19
CA LEU A 91 6.63 -22.92 7.09
C LEU A 91 6.26 -22.76 8.57
N GLU A 92 5.00 -22.57 8.88
CA GLU A 92 4.49 -22.34 10.24
C GLU A 92 5.18 -21.14 10.91
N LEU A 93 5.23 -20.00 10.21
CA LEU A 93 5.89 -18.79 10.73
C LEU A 93 4.94 -17.95 11.59
N PHE A 94 3.66 -17.90 11.23
CA PHE A 94 2.65 -17.15 11.97
C PHE A 94 1.26 -17.76 11.77
N ALA A 95 0.35 -17.44 12.66
CA ALA A 95 -1.05 -17.84 12.61
C ALA A 95 -1.96 -16.65 12.92
N PHE A 96 -3.21 -16.75 12.52
CA PHE A 96 -4.26 -15.81 12.89
C PHE A 96 -5.33 -16.50 13.74
N SER A 97 -5.90 -15.77 14.68
CA SER A 97 -6.98 -16.24 15.53
C SER A 97 -8.09 -15.21 15.61
N ALA A 98 -9.34 -15.62 15.40
CA ALA A 98 -10.50 -14.76 15.56
C ALA A 98 -10.62 -14.21 16.99
N LYS A 99 -10.11 -14.93 18.00
CA LYS A 99 -10.10 -14.49 19.39
C LYS A 99 -9.11 -13.35 19.66
N VAL A 100 -8.04 -13.27 18.88
CA VAL A 100 -7.04 -12.18 18.99
C VAL A 100 -7.48 -10.96 18.19
N GLY A 101 -8.05 -11.20 17.02
CA GLY A 101 -8.55 -10.13 16.15
C GLY A 101 -8.01 -10.25 14.71
N GLN A 102 -8.74 -9.65 13.79
CA GLN A 102 -8.36 -9.61 12.39
C GLN A 102 -7.10 -8.74 12.18
N GLY A 103 -6.19 -9.22 11.36
CA GLY A 103 -4.95 -8.47 11.04
C GLY A 103 -3.86 -8.52 12.13
N LEU A 104 -4.09 -9.23 13.25
CA LEU A 104 -3.14 -9.37 14.34
C LEU A 104 -2.47 -10.76 14.30
N PRO A 105 -1.26 -10.88 13.70
CA PRO A 105 -0.57 -12.16 13.56
C PRO A 105 0.04 -12.62 14.91
N LEU A 106 -0.13 -13.90 15.19
CA LEU A 106 0.59 -14.60 16.25
C LEU A 106 1.86 -15.22 15.65
N TRP A 107 3.01 -14.78 16.12
CA TRP A 107 4.30 -15.34 15.68
C TRP A 107 4.53 -16.69 16.32
N LEU A 108 4.67 -17.73 15.49
CA LEU A 108 5.02 -19.08 15.92
C LEU A 108 6.55 -19.18 16.13
N PRO A 109 7.06 -20.24 16.76
CA PRO A 109 8.48 -20.31 17.14
C PRO A 109 9.47 -20.04 15.99
N LYS A 110 9.24 -20.60 14.82
CA LYS A 110 10.09 -20.36 13.64
C LYS A 110 10.02 -18.91 13.16
N GLY A 111 8.81 -18.34 13.16
CA GLY A 111 8.60 -16.94 12.78
C GLY A 111 9.21 -15.97 13.80
N ALA A 112 9.07 -16.25 15.09
CA ALA A 112 9.71 -15.45 16.15
C ALA A 112 11.22 -15.45 16.01
N ALA A 113 11.84 -16.61 15.77
CA ALA A 113 13.28 -16.71 15.54
C ALA A 113 13.75 -15.97 14.28
N LEU A 114 12.97 -16.01 13.20
CA LEU A 114 13.26 -15.23 11.99
C LEU A 114 13.18 -13.73 12.27
N ARG A 115 12.11 -13.28 12.93
CA ARG A 115 11.92 -11.88 13.34
C ARG A 115 13.07 -11.37 14.20
N GLU A 116 13.47 -12.13 15.21
CA GLU A 116 14.60 -11.79 16.09
C GLU A 116 15.90 -11.59 15.30
N ARG A 117 16.20 -12.48 14.35
CA ARG A 117 17.38 -12.33 13.48
C ARG A 117 17.35 -11.04 12.65
N LEU A 118 16.20 -10.71 12.06
CA LEU A 118 16.03 -9.48 11.29
C LEU A 118 16.16 -8.23 12.17
N GLU A 119 15.53 -8.23 13.35
CA GLU A 119 15.64 -7.14 14.31
C GLU A 119 17.07 -6.93 14.78
N ASN A 120 17.79 -8.01 15.08
CA ASN A 120 19.20 -7.95 15.50
C ASN A 120 20.11 -7.44 14.38
N PHE A 121 19.85 -7.83 13.13
CA PHE A 121 20.57 -7.30 11.98
C PHE A 121 20.35 -5.79 11.85
N LEU A 122 19.10 -5.33 11.89
CA LEU A 122 18.76 -3.89 11.79
C LEU A 122 19.39 -3.10 12.94
N LYS A 123 19.27 -3.56 14.18
CA LYS A 123 19.90 -2.91 15.35
C LYS A 123 21.40 -2.73 15.18
N LYS A 124 22.10 -3.77 14.70
CA LYS A 124 23.54 -3.69 14.43
C LYS A 124 23.87 -2.70 13.32
N ALA A 125 23.11 -2.72 12.22
CA ALA A 125 23.31 -1.82 11.08
C ALA A 125 23.07 -0.36 11.48
N GLN A 126 21.99 -0.07 12.20
CA GLN A 126 21.66 1.27 12.68
C GLN A 126 22.71 1.80 13.66
N LYS A 127 23.14 0.98 14.62
CA LYS A 127 24.22 1.37 15.55
C LYS A 127 25.52 1.69 14.83
N LYS A 128 25.87 0.88 13.80
CA LYS A 128 27.05 1.14 12.97
C LYS A 128 26.94 2.46 12.20
N ALA A 129 25.71 2.86 11.82
CA ALA A 129 25.43 4.13 11.15
C ALA A 129 25.33 5.34 12.11
N GLY A 130 25.57 5.16 13.41
CA GLY A 130 25.56 6.22 14.41
C GLY A 130 24.19 6.50 15.05
N TYR A 131 23.18 5.66 14.82
CA TYR A 131 21.88 5.80 15.48
C TYR A 131 21.89 5.17 16.87
N GLU A 132 21.20 5.82 17.79
CA GLU A 132 20.93 5.29 19.11
C GLU A 132 19.53 4.65 19.19
N MET A 133 19.41 3.65 20.04
CA MET A 133 18.14 2.92 20.20
C MET A 133 17.30 3.58 21.28
N VAL A 134 16.03 3.83 20.93
CA VAL A 134 14.99 4.26 21.87
C VAL A 134 13.84 3.28 21.88
N ILE A 135 13.11 3.22 22.97
CA ILE A 135 11.88 2.44 23.11
C ILE A 135 10.78 3.40 23.54
N THR A 136 9.79 3.57 22.68
CA THR A 136 8.65 4.44 22.93
C THR A 136 7.40 3.62 23.26
N PRO A 137 6.44 4.17 24.07
CA PRO A 137 5.21 3.47 24.39
C PRO A 137 4.35 3.20 23.17
N HIS A 138 3.46 2.23 23.25
CA HIS A 138 2.49 1.89 22.18
C HIS A 138 1.25 2.79 22.19
N ILE A 139 1.08 3.56 23.24
CA ILE A 139 -0.05 4.46 23.46
C ILE A 139 0.50 5.83 23.86
N GLY A 140 -0.07 6.91 23.33
CA GLY A 140 0.31 8.28 23.62
C GLY A 140 -0.92 9.18 23.73
N GLN A 141 -0.76 10.38 24.28
CA GLN A 141 -1.84 11.35 24.31
C GLN A 141 -2.23 11.75 22.89
N LYS A 142 -3.51 11.92 22.62
CA LYS A 142 -4.08 12.31 21.33
C LYS A 142 -3.43 13.57 20.77
N GLU A 143 -3.12 14.54 21.65
CA GLU A 143 -2.51 15.82 21.28
C GLU A 143 -1.16 15.65 20.53
N LEU A 144 -0.37 14.64 20.86
CA LEU A 144 0.86 14.30 20.15
C LEU A 144 0.58 14.03 18.66
N TYR A 145 -0.48 13.32 18.35
CA TYR A 145 -0.86 12.94 16.98
C TYR A 145 -1.55 14.09 16.25
N VAL A 146 -2.23 14.98 16.96
CA VAL A 146 -2.78 16.24 16.43
C VAL A 146 -1.62 17.15 16.01
N THR A 147 -0.67 17.41 16.93
CA THR A 147 0.50 18.25 16.68
C THR A 147 1.36 17.76 15.52
N SER A 148 1.51 16.46 15.38
CA SER A 148 2.28 15.84 14.28
C SER A 148 1.51 15.72 12.96
N GLY A 149 0.22 16.10 12.90
CA GLY A 149 -0.65 15.99 11.74
C GLY A 149 -1.15 14.58 11.42
N HIS A 150 -0.77 13.58 12.22
CA HIS A 150 -1.17 12.20 11.98
C HIS A 150 -2.65 11.96 12.27
N TYR A 151 -3.21 12.65 13.25
CA TYR A 151 -4.62 12.51 13.60
C TYR A 151 -5.54 12.98 12.47
N GLU A 152 -5.24 14.13 11.87
CA GLU A 152 -6.00 14.67 10.74
C GLU A 152 -5.93 13.76 9.51
N LYS A 153 -4.74 13.22 9.24
CA LYS A 153 -4.51 12.41 8.05
C LYS A 153 -4.99 10.96 8.15
N TYR A 154 -4.91 10.35 9.33
CA TYR A 154 -5.13 8.92 9.54
C TYR A 154 -6.18 8.62 10.62
N GLY A 155 -6.89 9.63 11.15
CA GLY A 155 -7.83 9.45 12.25
C GLY A 155 -8.96 8.48 11.95
N GLU A 156 -9.48 8.48 10.73
CA GLU A 156 -10.54 7.56 10.28
C GLU A 156 -10.05 6.11 10.18
N ASP A 157 -8.78 5.90 9.83
CA ASP A 157 -8.14 4.59 9.69
C ASP A 157 -7.51 4.09 11.00
N SER A 158 -7.54 4.90 12.05
CA SER A 158 -6.95 4.60 13.36
C SER A 158 -7.99 4.07 14.35
N PHE A 159 -7.52 3.36 15.38
CA PHE A 159 -8.38 3.06 16.52
C PHE A 159 -8.88 4.36 17.16
N GLN A 160 -10.15 4.36 17.56
CA GLN A 160 -10.75 5.50 18.25
C GLN A 160 -9.99 5.85 19.53
N ALA A 161 -10.03 7.14 19.91
CA ALA A 161 -9.38 7.60 21.12
C ALA A 161 -9.94 6.89 22.36
N ILE A 162 -9.05 6.53 23.26
CA ILE A 162 -9.38 5.91 24.56
C ILE A 162 -9.58 7.04 25.55
N HIS A 163 -10.78 7.15 26.09
CA HIS A 163 -11.11 8.11 27.13
C HIS A 163 -10.79 7.53 28.52
N THR A 164 -10.13 8.31 29.35
CA THR A 164 -9.93 7.96 30.76
C THR A 164 -11.06 8.57 31.63
N PRO A 165 -11.19 8.18 32.92
CA PRO A 165 -12.14 8.81 33.81
C PRO A 165 -11.87 10.29 34.07
N LYS A 166 -10.70 10.80 33.73
CA LYS A 166 -10.36 12.23 33.86
C LYS A 166 -10.91 13.01 32.67
N GLU A 167 -11.55 14.13 32.97
CA GLU A 167 -12.01 15.04 31.93
C GLU A 167 -10.84 15.52 31.06
N ASN A 168 -11.07 15.53 29.73
CA ASN A 168 -10.12 15.99 28.70
C ASN A 168 -8.82 15.18 28.58
N GLU A 169 -8.78 13.95 29.08
CA GLU A 169 -7.63 13.06 28.90
C GLU A 169 -7.97 11.96 27.88
N GLU A 170 -7.41 12.06 26.69
CA GLU A 170 -7.60 11.12 25.59
C GLU A 170 -6.27 10.52 25.15
N PHE A 171 -6.24 9.20 25.03
CA PHE A 171 -5.09 8.46 24.52
C PHE A 171 -5.44 7.76 23.22
N MET A 172 -4.43 7.51 22.41
CA MET A 172 -4.54 6.75 21.17
C MET A 172 -3.45 5.68 21.09
N LEU A 173 -3.79 4.56 20.45
CA LEU A 173 -2.77 3.63 19.98
C LEU A 173 -1.97 4.32 18.87
N LYS A 174 -0.65 4.27 18.92
CA LYS A 174 0.17 4.93 17.92
C LYS A 174 -0.04 4.31 16.53
N PRO A 175 -0.46 5.09 15.53
CA PRO A 175 -0.62 4.61 14.17
C PRO A 175 0.74 4.39 13.49
N MET A 176 1.74 5.16 13.87
CA MET A 176 3.11 5.15 13.36
C MET A 176 4.11 5.50 14.47
N ASN A 177 5.38 5.17 14.27
CA ASN A 177 6.45 5.49 15.23
C ASN A 177 6.93 6.95 15.14
N CYS A 178 6.70 7.63 14.00
CA CYS A 178 7.23 8.98 13.73
C CYS A 178 6.84 10.07 14.74
N PRO A 179 5.63 10.08 15.36
CA PRO A 179 5.27 11.12 16.33
C PRO A 179 6.02 11.05 17.66
N HIS A 180 6.61 9.91 18.00
CA HIS A 180 7.29 9.66 19.29
C HIS A 180 8.77 9.95 19.25
#